data_382e58604576d451628d5c26ee6fc9e4
#
_entry.id   382e58604576d451628d5c26ee6fc9e4
#
_cell.length_a   1.000
_cell.length_b   1.000
_cell.length_c   1.000
_cell.angle_alpha   90.00
_cell.angle_beta   90.00
_cell.angle_gamma   90.00
#
_symmetry.space_group_name_H-M   'P 1'
#
loop_
_entity.id
_entity.type
_entity.pdbx_description
1 polymer ?
#
loop_
_entity_poly.entity_id
_entity_poly.type
_entity_poly.pdbx_seq_one_letter_code
_entity_poly.pdbx_strand_id
1 'polypeptide(L)'
;MFVGKSVVITGGGSGIGAALARGFAANGAYVCVGDLNEDAAHRIATDVNGVAVACDVRCETDVQNLIETAQKKFGDVDIFISNAGLAKPEPAHAASAANDVWQLNWEVHVMSHVYAARALLPTMIKRGNGHLVNVASAAGLLNQIGDAAYSATKHAAVSFAESLAISHNDDGIDISVVCPQYVATPLIEMSDDTVVSGSLLSADDAAQQILNGIAAKDFMILPHPQVADYCKIRGADHASWLSGMKGLRRKFLRESETGELKDMHNFV
;
A
#
# COMPACT_ATOMS: atom_id res chain seq x y z
N MET A 1 -16.74 -13.97 2.03
CA MET A 1 -15.76 -13.80 0.96
C MET A 1 -14.44 -14.48 1.34
N PHE A 2 -13.87 -14.20 2.52
CA PHE A 2 -12.55 -14.71 2.95
C PHE A 2 -12.65 -15.72 4.12
N VAL A 3 -13.75 -16.45 4.24
CA VAL A 3 -14.00 -17.39 5.35
C VAL A 3 -12.87 -18.43 5.47
N GLY A 4 -12.27 -18.51 6.67
CA GLY A 4 -11.20 -19.43 7.00
C GLY A 4 -9.82 -19.10 6.40
N LYS A 5 -9.68 -17.99 5.67
CA LYS A 5 -8.40 -17.54 5.10
C LYS A 5 -7.48 -16.96 6.16
N SER A 6 -6.21 -17.33 6.14
CA SER A 6 -5.15 -16.73 6.95
C SER A 6 -4.58 -15.52 6.21
N VAL A 7 -4.72 -14.34 6.80
CA VAL A 7 -4.32 -13.05 6.21
C VAL A 7 -3.29 -12.36 7.10
N VAL A 8 -2.20 -11.92 6.52
CA VAL A 8 -1.15 -11.15 7.20
C VAL A 8 -1.11 -9.74 6.60
N ILE A 9 -1.05 -8.71 7.45
CA ILE A 9 -1.05 -7.30 7.02
C ILE A 9 0.09 -6.56 7.72
N THR A 10 0.99 -5.95 6.96
CA THR A 10 2.01 -5.04 7.50
C THR A 10 1.48 -3.61 7.55
N GLY A 11 1.91 -2.81 8.54
CA GLY A 11 1.35 -1.48 8.77
C GLY A 11 -0.13 -1.55 9.11
N GLY A 12 -0.54 -2.62 9.81
CA GLY A 12 -1.94 -2.90 10.11
C GLY A 12 -2.49 -2.16 11.33
N GLY A 13 -1.67 -1.38 12.02
CA GLY A 13 -2.06 -0.65 13.24
C GLY A 13 -2.84 0.64 13.00
N SER A 14 -2.91 1.14 11.76
CA SER A 14 -3.58 2.40 11.42
C SER A 14 -4.03 2.47 9.96
N GLY A 15 -4.81 3.49 9.61
CA GLY A 15 -5.20 3.84 8.25
C GLY A 15 -5.76 2.68 7.43
N ILE A 16 -5.31 2.56 6.18
CA ILE A 16 -5.78 1.49 5.26
C ILE A 16 -5.52 0.10 5.83
N GLY A 17 -4.35 -0.13 6.47
CA GLY A 17 -4.02 -1.43 7.04
C GLY A 17 -4.99 -1.87 8.14
N ALA A 18 -5.36 -0.96 9.04
CA ALA A 18 -6.34 -1.23 10.10
C ALA A 18 -7.75 -1.46 9.54
N ALA A 19 -8.15 -0.67 8.55
CA ALA A 19 -9.43 -0.84 7.87
C ALA A 19 -9.50 -2.19 7.13
N LEU A 20 -8.42 -2.59 6.46
CA LEU A 20 -8.31 -3.92 5.84
C LEU A 20 -8.39 -5.05 6.87
N ALA A 21 -7.70 -4.92 8.01
CA ALA A 21 -7.76 -5.92 9.08
C ALA A 21 -9.20 -6.16 9.54
N ARG A 22 -9.93 -5.08 9.82
CA ARG A 22 -11.35 -5.15 10.19
C ARG A 22 -12.21 -5.74 9.07
N GLY A 23 -11.99 -5.29 7.84
CA GLY A 23 -12.72 -5.77 6.67
C GLY A 23 -12.53 -7.26 6.40
N PHE A 24 -11.30 -7.77 6.49
CA PHE A 24 -11.01 -9.21 6.35
C PHE A 24 -11.66 -10.02 7.46
N ALA A 25 -11.54 -9.59 8.72
CA ALA A 25 -12.14 -10.27 9.85
C ALA A 25 -13.68 -10.31 9.75
N ALA A 26 -14.31 -9.20 9.36
CA ALA A 26 -15.76 -9.14 9.12
C ALA A 26 -16.23 -10.10 8.01
N ASN A 27 -15.33 -10.44 7.08
CA ASN A 27 -15.54 -11.43 6.02
C ASN A 27 -15.08 -12.86 6.37
N GLY A 28 -14.78 -13.12 7.66
CA GLY A 28 -14.50 -14.45 8.20
C GLY A 28 -13.06 -14.92 8.08
N ALA A 29 -12.11 -14.05 7.79
CA ALA A 29 -10.69 -14.37 7.79
C ALA A 29 -10.07 -14.37 9.18
N TYR A 30 -8.98 -15.11 9.36
CA TYR A 30 -8.06 -14.99 10.48
C TYR A 30 -7.00 -13.95 10.14
N VAL A 31 -6.79 -12.96 11.00
CA VAL A 31 -5.92 -11.81 10.69
C VAL A 31 -4.72 -11.77 11.63
N CYS A 32 -3.52 -11.65 11.06
CA CYS A 32 -2.29 -11.33 11.77
C CYS A 32 -1.85 -9.91 11.39
N VAL A 33 -1.73 -9.05 12.40
CA VAL A 33 -1.42 -7.62 12.24
C VAL A 33 0.03 -7.37 12.61
N GLY A 34 0.84 -6.97 11.64
CA GLY A 34 2.20 -6.49 11.86
C GLY A 34 2.27 -4.97 11.81
N ASP A 35 2.89 -4.34 12.78
CA ASP A 35 3.14 -2.89 12.78
C ASP A 35 4.41 -2.55 13.55
N LEU A 36 5.08 -1.45 13.18
CA LEU A 36 6.20 -0.91 13.94
C LEU A 36 5.76 -0.44 15.34
N ASN A 37 4.53 0.07 15.44
CA ASN A 37 3.88 0.44 16.69
C ASN A 37 3.13 -0.77 17.25
N GLU A 38 3.76 -1.45 18.21
CA GLU A 38 3.24 -2.66 18.84
C GLU A 38 1.87 -2.43 19.49
N ASP A 39 1.68 -1.32 20.20
CA ASP A 39 0.40 -1.00 20.85
C ASP A 39 -0.72 -0.81 19.81
N ALA A 40 -0.40 -0.19 18.68
CA ALA A 40 -1.37 -0.03 17.59
C ALA A 40 -1.72 -1.38 16.97
N ALA A 41 -0.75 -2.26 16.74
CA ALA A 41 -0.99 -3.62 16.26
C ALA A 41 -1.89 -4.40 17.23
N HIS A 42 -1.61 -4.34 18.53
CA HIS A 42 -2.39 -5.02 19.56
C HIS A 42 -3.84 -4.52 19.64
N ARG A 43 -4.07 -3.21 19.54
CA ARG A 43 -5.45 -2.67 19.50
C ARG A 43 -6.25 -3.25 18.35
N ILE A 44 -5.69 -3.20 17.14
CA ILE A 44 -6.40 -3.71 15.95
C ILE A 44 -6.56 -5.24 16.01
N ALA A 45 -5.54 -5.97 16.44
CA ALA A 45 -5.65 -7.43 16.62
C ALA A 45 -6.74 -7.81 17.62
N THR A 46 -6.90 -7.05 18.70
CA THR A 46 -7.97 -7.25 19.67
C THR A 46 -9.34 -7.00 19.04
N ASP A 47 -9.50 -5.89 18.30
CA ASP A 47 -10.75 -5.54 17.60
C ASP A 47 -11.22 -6.65 16.65
N VAL A 48 -10.27 -7.34 15.99
CA VAL A 48 -10.55 -8.35 14.97
C VAL A 48 -10.43 -9.79 15.49
N ASN A 49 -10.20 -9.99 16.78
CA ASN A 49 -9.91 -11.30 17.38
C ASN A 49 -8.75 -12.02 16.67
N GLY A 50 -7.73 -11.26 16.28
CA GLY A 50 -6.56 -11.70 15.55
C GLY A 50 -5.32 -11.83 16.41
N VAL A 51 -4.15 -11.75 15.77
CA VAL A 51 -2.83 -11.78 16.43
C VAL A 51 -2.02 -10.55 16.03
N ALA A 52 -1.29 -9.96 16.97
CA ALA A 52 -0.40 -8.84 16.75
C ALA A 52 1.07 -9.27 16.82
N VAL A 53 1.90 -8.64 16.02
CA VAL A 53 3.37 -8.79 16.04
C VAL A 53 4.01 -7.43 15.82
N ALA A 54 4.92 -7.02 16.70
CA ALA A 54 5.80 -5.88 16.43
C ALA A 54 6.70 -6.23 15.24
N CYS A 55 6.68 -5.40 14.20
CA CYS A 55 7.37 -5.69 12.95
C CYS A 55 7.91 -4.41 12.30
N ASP A 56 9.23 -4.27 12.27
CA ASP A 56 9.89 -3.32 11.39
C ASP A 56 10.08 -3.97 10.02
N VAL A 57 9.31 -3.55 9.04
CA VAL A 57 9.34 -4.14 7.69
C VAL A 57 10.69 -3.96 6.96
N ARG A 58 11.58 -3.11 7.47
CA ARG A 58 12.96 -2.95 6.97
C ARG A 58 13.85 -4.12 7.39
N CYS A 59 13.42 -4.87 8.39
CA CYS A 59 14.14 -6.02 8.94
C CYS A 59 13.55 -7.33 8.39
N GLU A 60 14.29 -8.04 7.56
CA GLU A 60 13.82 -9.29 6.96
C GLU A 60 13.41 -10.34 8.02
N THR A 61 14.15 -10.38 9.14
CA THR A 61 13.85 -11.31 10.24
C THR A 61 12.53 -10.98 10.94
N ASP A 62 12.14 -9.70 11.02
CA ASP A 62 10.86 -9.30 11.61
C ASP A 62 9.70 -9.73 10.69
N VAL A 63 9.86 -9.55 9.37
CA VAL A 63 8.87 -10.02 8.39
C VAL A 63 8.73 -11.55 8.44
N GLN A 64 9.84 -12.28 8.57
CA GLN A 64 9.81 -13.73 8.75
C GLN A 64 9.09 -14.13 10.03
N ASN A 65 9.39 -13.48 11.16
CA ASN A 65 8.73 -13.75 12.45
C ASN A 65 7.23 -13.46 12.39
N LEU A 66 6.81 -12.40 11.71
CA LEU A 66 5.39 -12.08 11.48
C LEU A 66 4.69 -13.23 10.73
N ILE A 67 5.30 -13.73 9.65
CA ILE A 67 4.78 -14.85 8.84
C ILE A 67 4.72 -16.13 9.67
N GLU A 68 5.80 -16.48 10.39
CA GLU A 68 5.85 -17.68 11.23
C GLU A 68 4.80 -17.64 12.35
N THR A 69 4.58 -16.46 12.95
CA THR A 69 3.57 -16.29 13.99
C THR A 69 2.16 -16.55 13.44
N ALA A 70 1.86 -16.02 12.25
CA ALA A 70 0.61 -16.29 11.57
C ALA A 70 0.45 -17.78 11.24
N GLN A 71 1.50 -18.42 10.72
CA GLN A 71 1.50 -19.84 10.37
C GLN A 71 1.29 -20.74 11.60
N LYS A 72 1.94 -20.45 12.70
CA LYS A 72 1.77 -21.18 13.97
C LYS A 72 0.34 -21.08 14.51
N LYS A 73 -0.34 -19.97 14.28
CA LYS A 73 -1.67 -19.71 14.84
C LYS A 73 -2.81 -20.15 13.92
N PHE A 74 -2.67 -19.93 12.61
CA PHE A 74 -3.75 -20.04 11.63
C PHE A 74 -3.47 -21.02 10.50
N GLY A 75 -2.29 -21.64 10.45
CA GLY A 75 -1.85 -22.44 9.32
C GLY A 75 -1.24 -21.60 8.21
N ASP A 76 -1.13 -22.18 7.02
CA ASP A 76 -0.52 -21.52 5.87
C ASP A 76 -1.11 -20.14 5.59
N VAL A 77 -0.26 -19.15 5.30
CA VAL A 77 -0.70 -17.81 4.93
C VAL A 77 -1.33 -17.84 3.53
N ASP A 78 -2.62 -17.55 3.44
CA ASP A 78 -3.34 -17.48 2.15
C ASP A 78 -3.12 -16.16 1.44
N ILE A 79 -3.15 -15.03 2.19
CA ILE A 79 -3.03 -13.68 1.65
C ILE A 79 -2.02 -12.91 2.49
N PHE A 80 -1.04 -12.31 1.84
CA PHE A 80 -0.10 -11.40 2.50
C PHE A 80 -0.21 -10.01 1.89
N ILE A 81 -0.44 -8.99 2.74
CA ILE A 81 -0.60 -7.61 2.32
C ILE A 81 0.58 -6.78 2.80
N SER A 82 1.48 -6.47 1.88
CA SER A 82 2.57 -5.51 2.07
C SER A 82 2.00 -4.10 1.99
N ASN A 83 1.50 -3.59 3.14
CA ASN A 83 0.82 -2.30 3.21
C ASN A 83 1.64 -1.22 3.92
N ALA A 84 2.59 -1.58 4.78
CA ALA A 84 3.41 -0.60 5.49
C ALA A 84 4.02 0.43 4.53
N GLY A 85 3.96 1.69 4.91
CA GLY A 85 4.46 2.80 4.09
C GLY A 85 4.71 4.05 4.91
N LEU A 86 5.41 4.99 4.31
CA LEU A 86 5.68 6.32 4.86
C LEU A 86 5.66 7.37 3.75
N ALA A 87 5.46 8.62 4.12
CA ALA A 87 5.65 9.78 3.24
C ALA A 87 6.62 10.76 3.92
N LYS A 88 7.61 11.24 3.20
CA LYS A 88 8.57 12.24 3.67
C LYS A 88 8.84 13.23 2.54
N PRO A 89 8.02 14.30 2.42
CA PRO A 89 8.16 15.30 1.39
C PRO A 89 9.57 15.90 1.33
N GLU A 90 10.03 16.19 0.13
CA GLU A 90 11.30 16.87 -0.08
C GLU A 90 11.26 18.32 0.48
N PRO A 91 12.30 18.78 1.19
CA PRO A 91 12.27 20.08 1.88
C PRO A 91 12.34 21.29 0.94
N ALA A 92 12.84 21.16 -0.30
CA ALA A 92 13.02 22.30 -1.20
C ALA A 92 12.79 21.98 -2.69
N HIS A 93 13.38 20.91 -3.21
CA HIS A 93 13.28 20.52 -4.62
C HIS A 93 13.45 19.02 -4.75
N ALA A 94 13.07 18.45 -5.90
CA ALA A 94 12.98 17.01 -6.15
C ALA A 94 14.24 16.16 -5.82
N ALA A 95 15.39 16.78 -5.65
CA ALA A 95 16.63 16.12 -5.25
C ALA A 95 17.15 16.56 -3.87
N SER A 96 16.33 17.28 -3.07
CA SER A 96 16.78 17.85 -1.78
C SER A 96 16.57 16.91 -0.58
N ALA A 97 15.85 15.83 -0.74
CA ALA A 97 15.75 14.80 0.30
C ALA A 97 17.13 14.14 0.53
N ALA A 98 17.51 13.97 1.79
CA ALA A 98 18.78 13.37 2.18
C ALA A 98 18.85 11.89 1.78
N ASN A 99 20.08 11.35 1.67
CA ASN A 99 20.26 9.97 1.22
C ASN A 99 19.59 8.94 2.14
N ASP A 100 19.54 9.19 3.43
CA ASP A 100 18.87 8.33 4.41
C ASP A 100 17.34 8.30 4.20
N VAL A 101 16.73 9.41 3.75
CA VAL A 101 15.31 9.46 3.37
C VAL A 101 15.05 8.60 2.12
N TRP A 102 15.94 8.68 1.11
CA TRP A 102 15.86 7.81 -0.08
C TRP A 102 16.00 6.34 0.29
N GLN A 103 17.00 6.02 1.13
CA GLN A 103 17.22 4.65 1.60
C GLN A 103 16.04 4.13 2.41
N LEU A 104 15.52 4.92 3.34
CA LEU A 104 14.34 4.57 4.13
C LEU A 104 13.12 4.26 3.26
N ASN A 105 12.84 5.11 2.24
CA ASN A 105 11.76 4.86 1.29
C ASN A 105 11.97 3.53 0.53
N TRP A 106 13.21 3.24 0.12
CA TRP A 106 13.54 2.00 -0.58
C TRP A 106 13.32 0.76 0.30
N GLU A 107 13.79 0.80 1.53
CA GLU A 107 13.65 -0.30 2.48
C GLU A 107 12.17 -0.58 2.79
N VAL A 108 11.38 0.47 3.04
CA VAL A 108 9.97 0.31 3.42
C VAL A 108 9.08 -0.02 2.22
N HIS A 109 9.28 0.60 1.05
CA HIS A 109 8.35 0.46 -0.08
C HIS A 109 8.73 -0.63 -1.09
N VAL A 110 10.00 -1.10 -1.05
CA VAL A 110 10.47 -2.09 -2.01
C VAL A 110 10.96 -3.36 -1.30
N MET A 111 11.95 -3.22 -0.41
CA MET A 111 12.58 -4.39 0.21
C MET A 111 11.61 -5.17 1.10
N SER A 112 10.69 -4.50 1.78
CA SER A 112 9.64 -5.17 2.57
C SER A 112 8.79 -6.12 1.74
N HIS A 113 8.43 -5.73 0.51
CA HIS A 113 7.69 -6.57 -0.44
C HIS A 113 8.54 -7.76 -0.90
N VAL A 114 9.85 -7.52 -1.14
CA VAL A 114 10.80 -8.58 -1.53
C VAL A 114 10.96 -9.60 -0.39
N TYR A 115 11.07 -9.16 0.86
CA TYR A 115 11.20 -10.06 2.02
C TYR A 115 9.98 -10.95 2.20
N ALA A 116 8.78 -10.39 2.09
CA ALA A 116 7.54 -11.14 2.15
C ALA A 116 7.43 -12.18 1.01
N ALA A 117 7.69 -11.77 -0.22
CA ALA A 117 7.68 -12.67 -1.38
C ALA A 117 8.71 -13.80 -1.23
N ARG A 118 9.93 -13.48 -0.82
CA ARG A 118 11.02 -14.46 -0.60
C ARG A 118 10.64 -15.52 0.44
N ALA A 119 9.99 -15.11 1.53
CA ALA A 119 9.58 -16.02 2.60
C ALA A 119 8.39 -16.91 2.20
N LEU A 120 7.45 -16.40 1.40
CA LEU A 120 6.17 -17.07 1.14
C LEU A 120 6.13 -17.84 -0.18
N LEU A 121 6.75 -17.35 -1.25
CA LEU A 121 6.68 -17.97 -2.58
C LEU A 121 7.04 -19.47 -2.61
N PRO A 122 8.11 -19.94 -1.93
CA PRO A 122 8.46 -21.35 -1.99
C PRO A 122 7.33 -22.28 -1.52
N THR A 123 6.62 -21.88 -0.47
CA THR A 123 5.51 -22.68 0.07
C THR A 123 4.22 -22.47 -0.71
N MET A 124 3.95 -21.25 -1.18
CA MET A 124 2.80 -20.93 -2.03
C MET A 124 2.87 -21.66 -3.37
N ILE A 125 4.02 -21.66 -4.05
CA ILE A 125 4.25 -22.38 -5.31
C ILE A 125 4.05 -23.88 -5.09
N LYS A 126 4.66 -24.45 -4.03
CA LYS A 126 4.53 -25.89 -3.75
C LYS A 126 3.08 -26.35 -3.58
N ARG A 127 2.21 -25.51 -3.01
CA ARG A 127 0.78 -25.84 -2.81
C ARG A 127 -0.12 -25.35 -3.95
N GLY A 128 0.42 -24.59 -4.92
CA GLY A 128 -0.34 -24.02 -6.04
C GLY A 128 -1.41 -23.02 -5.61
N ASN A 129 -1.20 -22.29 -4.50
CA ASN A 129 -2.17 -21.33 -3.96
C ASN A 129 -1.51 -20.30 -3.06
N GLY A 130 -1.86 -19.05 -3.25
CA GLY A 130 -1.44 -17.92 -2.45
C GLY A 130 -1.78 -16.60 -3.13
N HIS A 131 -1.84 -15.52 -2.35
CA HIS A 131 -2.08 -14.18 -2.88
C HIS A 131 -1.14 -13.18 -2.24
N LEU A 132 -0.27 -12.55 -3.01
CA LEU A 132 0.59 -11.45 -2.58
C LEU A 132 -0.03 -10.13 -3.05
N VAL A 133 -0.29 -9.23 -2.11
CA VAL A 133 -0.90 -7.92 -2.36
C VAL A 133 0.09 -6.83 -1.99
N ASN A 134 0.54 -6.05 -2.96
CA ASN A 134 1.50 -4.97 -2.79
C ASN A 134 0.78 -3.61 -2.79
N VAL A 135 0.74 -2.93 -1.65
CA VAL A 135 0.15 -1.59 -1.60
C VAL A 135 1.18 -0.56 -2.04
N ALA A 136 1.08 -0.18 -3.31
CA ALA A 136 1.88 0.88 -3.91
C ALA A 136 1.22 2.26 -3.69
N SER A 137 0.86 2.97 -4.74
CA SER A 137 0.18 4.27 -4.75
C SER A 137 -0.11 4.68 -6.19
N ALA A 138 -1.06 5.56 -6.42
CA ALA A 138 -1.19 6.30 -7.67
C ALA A 138 0.11 7.05 -8.05
N ALA A 139 0.92 7.44 -7.05
CA ALA A 139 2.26 7.98 -7.26
C ALA A 139 3.22 6.99 -7.94
N GLY A 140 2.97 5.69 -7.84
CA GLY A 140 3.73 4.64 -8.55
C GLY A 140 3.33 4.46 -10.01
N LEU A 141 2.23 5.06 -10.43
CA LEU A 141 1.74 5.04 -11.81
C LEU A 141 1.88 6.41 -12.50
N LEU A 142 1.71 7.48 -11.72
CA LEU A 142 1.64 8.85 -12.23
C LEU A 142 2.84 9.70 -11.81
N ASN A 143 2.93 10.08 -10.61
CA ASN A 143 3.98 10.77 -9.84
C ASN A 143 3.33 11.58 -8.72
N GLN A 144 4.05 11.82 -7.63
CA GLN A 144 3.63 12.73 -6.56
C GLN A 144 4.46 14.02 -6.65
N ILE A 145 3.78 15.16 -6.77
CA ILE A 145 4.45 16.45 -6.68
C ILE A 145 4.93 16.63 -5.23
N GLY A 146 6.20 17.00 -5.04
CA GLY A 146 6.76 17.30 -3.73
C GLY A 146 7.29 16.08 -2.94
N ASP A 147 7.27 14.86 -3.52
CA ASP A 147 7.91 13.68 -2.91
C ASP A 147 8.48 12.74 -3.99
N ALA A 148 9.68 13.06 -4.46
CA ALA A 148 10.34 12.30 -5.52
C ALA A 148 10.79 10.91 -5.05
N ALA A 149 11.29 10.79 -3.81
CA ALA A 149 11.72 9.51 -3.24
C ALA A 149 10.55 8.54 -3.11
N TYR A 150 9.41 9.02 -2.61
CA TYR A 150 8.18 8.26 -2.55
C TYR A 150 7.74 7.78 -3.94
N SER A 151 7.65 8.70 -4.90
CA SER A 151 7.23 8.39 -6.27
C SER A 151 8.13 7.33 -6.93
N ALA A 152 9.44 7.48 -6.82
CA ALA A 152 10.40 6.54 -7.40
C ALA A 152 10.25 5.14 -6.80
N THR A 153 10.15 5.05 -5.48
CA THR A 153 10.03 3.75 -4.79
C THR A 153 8.65 3.11 -4.99
N LYS A 154 7.58 3.88 -5.10
CA LYS A 154 6.26 3.36 -5.46
C LYS A 154 6.17 2.88 -6.91
N HIS A 155 6.88 3.49 -7.86
CA HIS A 155 7.06 2.92 -9.21
C HIS A 155 7.83 1.59 -9.16
N ALA A 156 8.89 1.50 -8.34
CA ALA A 156 9.62 0.25 -8.16
C ALA A 156 8.75 -0.86 -7.55
N ALA A 157 7.86 -0.53 -6.59
CA ALA A 157 6.90 -1.49 -6.01
C ALA A 157 5.90 -2.02 -7.06
N VAL A 158 5.40 -1.15 -7.96
CA VAL A 158 4.55 -1.57 -9.09
C VAL A 158 5.30 -2.51 -10.00
N SER A 159 6.51 -2.14 -10.42
CA SER A 159 7.36 -2.96 -11.30
C SER A 159 7.70 -4.32 -10.67
N PHE A 160 7.92 -4.38 -9.35
CA PHE A 160 8.14 -5.64 -8.65
C PHE A 160 6.87 -6.51 -8.64
N ALA A 161 5.69 -5.94 -8.42
CA ALA A 161 4.43 -6.68 -8.51
C ALA A 161 4.19 -7.24 -9.93
N GLU A 162 4.48 -6.46 -10.98
CA GLU A 162 4.43 -6.92 -12.37
C GLU A 162 5.38 -8.10 -12.61
N SER A 163 6.62 -8.00 -12.10
CA SER A 163 7.61 -9.07 -12.21
C SER A 163 7.14 -10.36 -11.53
N LEU A 164 6.51 -10.27 -10.35
CA LEU A 164 5.91 -11.42 -9.67
C LEU A 164 4.77 -12.02 -10.48
N ALA A 165 3.85 -11.19 -11.00
CA ALA A 165 2.71 -11.65 -11.79
C ALA A 165 3.15 -12.36 -13.08
N ILE A 166 4.15 -11.80 -13.78
CA ILE A 166 4.71 -12.41 -14.99
C ILE A 166 5.41 -13.74 -14.68
N SER A 167 6.19 -13.80 -13.60
CA SER A 167 7.01 -14.97 -13.28
C SER A 167 6.22 -16.14 -12.72
N HIS A 168 5.11 -15.87 -12.02
CA HIS A 168 4.34 -16.87 -11.28
C HIS A 168 2.93 -17.09 -11.82
N ASN A 169 2.68 -16.70 -13.09
CA ASN A 169 1.37 -16.85 -13.75
C ASN A 169 0.87 -18.31 -13.72
N ASP A 170 1.77 -19.28 -13.90
CA ASP A 170 1.42 -20.70 -13.99
C ASP A 170 1.58 -21.45 -12.66
N ASP A 171 2.00 -20.78 -11.59
CA ASP A 171 2.26 -21.36 -10.27
C ASP A 171 1.00 -21.38 -9.37
N GLY A 172 -0.13 -20.87 -9.85
CA GLY A 172 -1.37 -20.74 -9.07
C GLY A 172 -1.31 -19.66 -7.98
N ILE A 173 -0.43 -18.67 -8.16
CA ILE A 173 -0.24 -17.54 -7.25
C ILE A 173 -0.93 -16.31 -7.81
N ASP A 174 -1.83 -15.72 -7.03
CA ASP A 174 -2.45 -14.46 -7.36
C ASP A 174 -1.54 -13.30 -6.91
N ILE A 175 -1.39 -12.30 -7.74
CA ILE A 175 -0.63 -11.07 -7.43
C ILE A 175 -1.54 -9.88 -7.66
N SER A 176 -1.62 -8.99 -6.66
CA SER A 176 -2.31 -7.71 -6.81
C SER A 176 -1.39 -6.55 -6.45
N VAL A 177 -1.51 -5.45 -7.18
CA VAL A 177 -0.94 -4.15 -6.82
C VAL A 177 -2.06 -3.15 -6.58
N VAL A 178 -2.04 -2.53 -5.41
CA VAL A 178 -3.05 -1.54 -4.99
C VAL A 178 -2.46 -0.15 -5.14
N CYS A 179 -3.13 0.70 -5.91
CA CYS A 179 -2.64 2.05 -6.20
C CYS A 179 -3.66 3.12 -5.77
N PRO A 180 -3.83 3.37 -4.46
CA PRO A 180 -4.70 4.43 -3.97
C PRO A 180 -4.11 5.81 -4.28
N GLN A 181 -4.99 6.82 -4.41
CA GLN A 181 -4.61 8.21 -4.50
C GLN A 181 -4.61 8.82 -3.08
N TYR A 182 -5.50 9.72 -2.73
CA TYR A 182 -5.55 10.33 -1.41
C TYR A 182 -6.55 9.60 -0.52
N VAL A 183 -6.08 9.11 0.63
CA VAL A 183 -6.88 8.44 1.65
C VAL A 183 -6.62 9.11 2.99
N ALA A 184 -7.68 9.52 3.69
CA ALA A 184 -7.60 10.14 5.00
C ALA A 184 -6.97 9.16 6.00
N THR A 185 -5.69 9.36 6.28
CA THR A 185 -4.88 8.48 7.12
C THR A 185 -3.77 9.28 7.80
N PRO A 186 -3.18 8.76 8.89
CA PRO A 186 -2.02 9.37 9.52
C PRO A 186 -0.81 9.55 8.58
N LEU A 187 -0.72 8.81 7.48
CA LEU A 187 0.35 8.93 6.49
C LEU A 187 0.42 10.33 5.86
N ILE A 188 -0.73 10.99 5.71
CA ILE A 188 -0.86 12.35 5.18
C ILE A 188 -1.37 13.34 6.26
N GLU A 189 -1.08 13.03 7.53
CA GLU A 189 -1.42 13.85 8.69
C GLU A 189 -2.93 14.11 8.86
N MET A 190 -3.76 13.17 8.41
CA MET A 190 -5.21 13.19 8.57
C MET A 190 -5.68 12.12 9.54
N SER A 191 -6.80 12.36 10.22
CA SER A 191 -7.45 11.40 11.13
C SER A 191 -8.62 10.71 10.44
N ASP A 192 -9.10 9.62 11.05
CA ASP A 192 -10.28 8.88 10.57
C ASP A 192 -11.55 9.74 10.59
N ASP A 193 -11.59 10.81 11.43
CA ASP A 193 -12.71 11.77 11.50
C ASP A 193 -12.65 12.88 10.43
N THR A 194 -11.62 12.86 9.56
CA THR A 194 -11.47 13.86 8.50
C THR A 194 -12.66 13.77 7.54
N VAL A 195 -13.33 14.91 7.30
CA VAL A 195 -14.42 14.98 6.34
C VAL A 195 -13.88 14.74 4.94
N VAL A 196 -14.32 13.64 4.33
CA VAL A 196 -13.91 13.28 2.96
C VAL A 196 -14.61 14.16 1.93
N SER A 197 -13.87 14.67 0.97
CA SER A 197 -14.38 15.51 -0.12
C SER A 197 -13.49 15.40 -1.36
N GLY A 198 -14.06 15.63 -2.53
CA GLY A 198 -13.31 15.59 -3.79
C GLY A 198 -12.68 14.22 -4.05
N SER A 199 -11.37 14.20 -4.20
CA SER A 199 -10.60 12.97 -4.45
C SER A 199 -10.11 12.26 -3.17
N LEU A 200 -10.50 12.73 -1.98
CA LEU A 200 -10.14 12.09 -0.72
C LEU A 200 -11.13 10.98 -0.38
N LEU A 201 -10.65 9.76 -0.14
CA LEU A 201 -11.44 8.65 0.39
C LEU A 201 -11.20 8.48 1.89
N SER A 202 -12.18 7.90 2.59
CA SER A 202 -11.93 7.35 3.93
C SER A 202 -11.08 6.08 3.85
N ALA A 203 -10.42 5.69 4.95
CA ALA A 203 -9.70 4.44 5.03
C ALA A 203 -10.62 3.22 4.80
N ASP A 204 -11.85 3.28 5.31
CA ASP A 204 -12.84 2.21 5.18
C ASP A 204 -13.35 2.08 3.73
N ASP A 205 -13.63 3.19 3.04
CA ASP A 205 -14.04 3.15 1.63
C ASP A 205 -12.91 2.60 0.74
N ALA A 206 -11.68 3.04 0.98
CA ALA A 206 -10.52 2.53 0.28
C ALA A 206 -10.33 1.03 0.54
N ALA A 207 -10.44 0.59 1.79
CA ALA A 207 -10.34 -0.83 2.16
C ALA A 207 -11.43 -1.67 1.51
N GLN A 208 -12.67 -1.18 1.44
CA GLN A 208 -13.76 -1.91 0.77
C GLN A 208 -13.47 -2.13 -0.72
N GLN A 209 -12.96 -1.13 -1.43
CA GLN A 209 -12.56 -1.28 -2.83
C GLN A 209 -11.39 -2.27 -3.00
N ILE A 210 -10.42 -2.23 -2.09
CA ILE A 210 -9.29 -3.15 -2.09
C ILE A 210 -9.77 -4.59 -1.84
N LEU A 211 -10.63 -4.82 -0.87
CA LEU A 211 -11.20 -6.15 -0.58
C LEU A 211 -11.96 -6.72 -1.79
N ASN A 212 -12.73 -5.89 -2.48
CA ASN A 212 -13.44 -6.30 -3.69
C ASN A 212 -12.47 -6.74 -4.80
N GLY A 213 -11.42 -5.95 -5.06
CA GLY A 213 -10.39 -6.29 -6.05
C GLY A 213 -9.59 -7.56 -5.69
N ILE A 214 -9.23 -7.73 -4.41
CA ILE A 214 -8.57 -8.96 -3.93
C ILE A 214 -9.47 -10.18 -4.14
N ALA A 215 -10.76 -10.05 -3.86
CA ALA A 215 -11.71 -11.15 -4.07
C ALA A 215 -11.93 -11.48 -5.55
N ALA A 216 -11.87 -10.46 -6.41
CA ALA A 216 -11.93 -10.62 -7.87
C ALA A 216 -10.59 -11.13 -8.45
N LYS A 217 -9.51 -11.15 -7.66
CA LYS A 217 -8.14 -11.45 -8.09
C LYS A 217 -7.62 -10.48 -9.15
N ASP A 218 -8.05 -9.22 -9.07
CA ASP A 218 -7.60 -8.17 -9.98
C ASP A 218 -6.11 -7.90 -9.74
N PHE A 219 -5.31 -7.87 -10.82
CA PHE A 219 -3.90 -7.49 -10.71
C PHE A 219 -3.76 -6.04 -10.28
N MET A 220 -4.45 -5.10 -10.96
CA MET A 220 -4.39 -3.67 -10.65
C MET A 220 -5.65 -3.22 -9.93
N ILE A 221 -5.54 -2.89 -8.64
CA ILE A 221 -6.65 -2.41 -7.82
C ILE A 221 -6.52 -0.90 -7.66
N LEU A 222 -7.49 -0.17 -8.18
CA LEU A 222 -7.55 1.29 -8.16
C LEU A 222 -8.72 1.76 -7.31
N PRO A 223 -8.54 2.05 -6.00
CA PRO A 223 -9.61 2.57 -5.15
C PRO A 223 -10.20 3.89 -5.67
N HIS A 224 -9.41 4.65 -6.45
CA HIS A 224 -9.81 5.87 -7.12
C HIS A 224 -9.89 5.61 -8.64
N PRO A 225 -11.10 5.37 -9.20
CA PRO A 225 -11.24 4.96 -10.61
C PRO A 225 -10.64 5.93 -11.62
N GLN A 226 -10.63 7.24 -11.32
CA GLN A 226 -10.04 8.27 -12.19
C GLN A 226 -8.55 8.08 -12.46
N VAL A 227 -7.82 7.35 -11.58
CA VAL A 227 -6.40 7.04 -11.79
C VAL A 227 -6.19 6.26 -13.09
N ALA A 228 -7.13 5.39 -13.48
CA ALA A 228 -7.06 4.66 -14.75
C ALA A 228 -7.05 5.60 -15.96
N ASP A 229 -7.85 6.66 -15.93
CA ASP A 229 -7.91 7.62 -17.03
C ASP A 229 -6.67 8.50 -17.08
N TYR A 230 -6.12 8.87 -15.92
CA TYR A 230 -4.83 9.58 -15.86
C TYR A 230 -3.67 8.73 -16.43
N CYS A 231 -3.67 7.42 -16.16
CA CYS A 231 -2.69 6.50 -16.73
C CYS A 231 -2.82 6.41 -18.27
N LYS A 232 -4.05 6.37 -18.80
CA LYS A 232 -4.29 6.39 -20.26
C LYS A 232 -3.76 7.67 -20.89
N ILE A 233 -4.05 8.84 -20.30
CA ILE A 233 -3.55 10.14 -20.77
C ILE A 233 -2.01 10.14 -20.78
N ARG A 234 -1.37 9.69 -19.68
CA ARG A 234 0.09 9.58 -19.58
C ARG A 234 0.67 8.67 -20.65
N GLY A 235 0.04 7.53 -20.92
CA GLY A 235 0.50 6.56 -21.91
C GLY A 235 0.29 7.02 -23.36
N ALA A 236 -0.78 7.78 -23.63
CA ALA A 236 -1.11 8.27 -24.96
C ALA A 236 -0.19 9.42 -25.42
N ASP A 237 0.07 10.38 -24.51
CA ASP A 237 0.97 11.52 -24.80
C ASP A 237 1.69 11.97 -23.53
N HIS A 238 2.87 11.41 -23.33
CA HIS A 238 3.69 11.69 -22.15
C HIS A 238 4.12 13.16 -22.06
N ALA A 239 4.36 13.84 -23.19
CA ALA A 239 4.77 15.24 -23.20
C ALA A 239 3.63 16.16 -22.74
N SER A 240 2.43 15.94 -23.26
CA SER A 240 1.22 16.66 -22.84
C SER A 240 0.88 16.41 -21.39
N TRP A 241 0.97 15.14 -20.93
CA TRP A 241 0.78 14.81 -19.52
C TRP A 241 1.78 15.55 -18.62
N LEU A 242 3.07 15.54 -18.95
CA LEU A 242 4.10 16.23 -18.19
C LEU A 242 3.86 17.76 -18.16
N SER A 243 3.36 18.34 -19.25
CA SER A 243 2.95 19.76 -19.30
C SER A 243 1.79 20.02 -18.36
N GLY A 244 0.80 19.13 -18.30
CA GLY A 244 -0.31 19.18 -17.34
C GLY A 244 0.15 19.13 -15.90
N MET A 245 1.05 18.21 -15.56
CA MET A 245 1.63 18.10 -14.21
C MET A 245 2.40 19.37 -13.80
N LYS A 246 3.14 19.99 -14.72
CA LYS A 246 3.76 21.31 -14.49
C LYS A 246 2.72 22.40 -14.22
N GLY A 247 1.60 22.34 -14.93
CA GLY A 247 0.46 23.26 -14.72
C GLY A 247 -0.17 23.05 -13.33
N LEU A 248 -0.44 21.81 -12.96
CA LEU A 248 -0.97 21.43 -11.66
C LEU A 248 -0.06 21.90 -10.52
N ARG A 249 1.26 21.67 -10.63
CA ARG A 249 2.22 22.17 -9.65
C ARG A 249 2.17 23.70 -9.50
N ARG A 250 2.11 24.44 -10.62
CA ARG A 250 2.00 25.91 -10.56
C ARG A 250 0.69 26.37 -9.90
N LYS A 251 -0.42 25.70 -10.20
CA LYS A 251 -1.73 25.97 -9.58
C LYS A 251 -1.66 25.72 -8.08
N PHE A 252 -1.16 24.55 -7.67
CA PHE A 252 -1.01 24.18 -6.27
C PHE A 252 -0.18 25.22 -5.49
N LEU A 253 1.02 25.58 -5.98
CA LEU A 253 1.89 26.56 -5.31
C LEU A 253 1.30 27.97 -5.22
N ARG A 254 0.34 28.31 -6.07
CA ARG A 254 -0.33 29.61 -6.06
C ARG A 254 -1.57 29.62 -5.18
N GLU A 255 -2.32 28.55 -5.11
CA GLU A 255 -3.68 28.47 -4.58
C GLU A 255 -3.81 27.64 -3.29
N SER A 256 -2.82 26.80 -2.94
CA SER A 256 -2.80 26.10 -1.67
C SER A 256 -2.53 27.07 -0.53
N GLU A 257 -3.30 26.97 0.53
CA GLU A 257 -3.16 27.82 1.72
C GLU A 257 -1.89 27.48 2.51
N THR A 258 -1.52 26.21 2.59
CA THR A 258 -0.37 25.74 3.38
C THR A 258 0.85 25.41 2.51
N GLY A 259 0.64 25.05 1.24
CA GLY A 259 1.66 24.50 0.36
C GLY A 259 2.09 23.07 0.73
N GLU A 260 1.38 22.42 1.66
CA GLU A 260 1.69 21.07 2.14
C GLU A 260 1.01 20.00 1.28
N LEU A 261 1.65 18.84 1.15
CA LEU A 261 1.15 17.74 0.30
C LEU A 261 -0.25 17.26 0.68
N LYS A 262 -0.64 17.37 1.94
CA LYS A 262 -1.99 17.01 2.40
C LYS A 262 -3.09 17.79 1.68
N ASP A 263 -2.83 19.00 1.22
CA ASP A 263 -3.82 19.83 0.51
C ASP A 263 -3.95 19.45 -0.96
N MET A 264 -3.04 18.64 -1.51
CA MET A 264 -3.01 18.32 -2.94
C MET A 264 -4.29 17.60 -3.40
N HIS A 265 -5.00 16.88 -2.52
CA HIS A 265 -6.27 16.23 -2.83
C HIS A 265 -7.37 17.18 -3.32
N ASN A 266 -7.26 18.48 -2.98
CA ASN A 266 -8.20 19.51 -3.44
C ASN A 266 -7.94 19.98 -4.88
N PHE A 267 -6.86 19.53 -5.52
CA PHE A 267 -6.42 19.98 -6.84
C PHE A 267 -6.47 18.90 -7.93
N VAL A 268 -6.78 17.65 -7.56
CA VAL A 268 -6.75 16.48 -8.46
C VAL A 268 -8.05 15.72 -8.50
#